data_e61fa1d49c0398de1656604cf90ec1c2
#
_entry.id   e61fa1d49c0398de1656604cf90ec1c2
#
_cell.length_a   1.000
_cell.length_b   1.000
_cell.length_c   1.000
_cell.angle_alpha   90.00
_cell.angle_beta   90.00
_cell.angle_gamma   90.00
#
_symmetry.space_group_name_H-M   'P 1'
#
loop_
_entity.id
_entity.type
_entity.pdbx_description
1 polymer ?
#
loop_
_entity_poly.entity_id
_entity_poly.type
_entity_poly.pdbx_seq_one_letter_code
_entity_poly.pdbx_strand_id
1 'polypeptide(L)'
;MNDDRRARVLRAIVEDYVSTNEPVGSKALVDRHRLGVSSATIRNDMAALEQEGLIAQPHTSAGRIPTDKGYRAFVDRIDEIKPLSAAEKRAVARVLEHPVDVDDVLYRTVRLLSQLTHQVAMVQYPRLSRARVRHIELVDLAPSRLLVVLITDGGQVEQRLVDTGRAVSADEVAALRALFLAHLVDAAVGDVPVLVGTVEARPELRGPAAALGAVLADLSRGFHTERLVMAGTANLARAGRELGEHMGPILEAFEEQVVLLRLLSTMAAPGPDVAVSIGAENPLDTFASTSVVATNYVAEGVEARMAVVGPTRMDYPTTMAALRAVAKYISTILND
;
A
#
# COMPACT_ATOMS: atom_id res chain seq x y z
N MET A 1 0.26 -16.32 -36.49
CA MET A 1 -0.93 -17.20 -36.34
C MET A 1 -0.82 -18.23 -35.21
N ASN A 2 0.27 -19.04 -35.15
CA ASN A 2 0.40 -20.01 -34.03
C ASN A 2 0.66 -19.35 -32.69
N ASP A 3 1.46 -18.31 -32.60
CA ASP A 3 1.80 -17.61 -31.36
C ASP A 3 0.61 -16.90 -30.74
N ASP A 4 -0.23 -16.28 -31.56
CA ASP A 4 -1.45 -15.62 -31.09
C ASP A 4 -2.47 -16.65 -30.55
N ARG A 5 -2.58 -17.82 -31.18
CA ARG A 5 -3.43 -18.89 -30.66
C ARG A 5 -2.91 -19.46 -29.33
N ARG A 6 -1.60 -19.72 -29.23
CA ARG A 6 -0.98 -20.16 -27.95
C ARG A 6 -1.17 -19.14 -26.84
N ALA A 7 -1.06 -17.85 -27.15
CA ALA A 7 -1.33 -16.79 -26.20
C ALA A 7 -2.78 -16.83 -25.69
N ARG A 8 -3.75 -17.05 -26.58
CA ARG A 8 -5.17 -17.22 -26.18
C ARG A 8 -5.39 -18.49 -25.35
N VAL A 9 -4.69 -19.59 -25.65
CA VAL A 9 -4.74 -20.81 -24.86
C VAL A 9 -4.15 -20.59 -23.48
N LEU A 10 -2.99 -19.93 -23.37
CA LEU A 10 -2.38 -19.58 -22.08
C LEU A 10 -3.32 -18.70 -21.25
N ARG A 11 -3.89 -17.68 -21.85
CA ARG A 11 -4.87 -16.80 -21.21
C ARG A 11 -6.05 -17.58 -20.65
N ALA A 12 -6.64 -18.48 -21.45
CA ALA A 12 -7.76 -19.31 -21.03
C ALA A 12 -7.38 -20.26 -19.89
N ILE A 13 -6.16 -20.81 -19.89
CA ILE A 13 -5.64 -21.63 -18.78
C ILE A 13 -5.52 -20.79 -17.49
N VAL A 14 -4.95 -19.59 -17.57
CA VAL A 14 -4.80 -18.69 -16.42
C VAL A 14 -6.18 -18.31 -15.86
N GLU A 15 -7.10 -17.86 -16.72
CA GLU A 15 -8.46 -17.46 -16.32
C GLU A 15 -9.23 -18.63 -15.64
N ASP A 16 -9.19 -19.83 -16.22
CA ASP A 16 -9.83 -21.01 -15.63
C ASP A 16 -9.17 -21.40 -14.29
N TYR A 17 -7.85 -21.43 -14.23
CA TYR A 17 -7.13 -21.82 -13.01
C TYR A 17 -7.34 -20.81 -11.87
N VAL A 18 -7.32 -19.51 -12.17
CA VAL A 18 -7.63 -18.46 -11.18
C VAL A 18 -9.03 -18.64 -10.61
N SER A 19 -10.02 -18.97 -11.45
CA SER A 19 -11.41 -19.08 -11.03
C SER A 19 -11.73 -20.39 -10.28
N THR A 20 -11.11 -21.52 -10.67
CA THR A 20 -11.47 -22.84 -10.16
C THR A 20 -10.48 -23.43 -9.15
N ASN A 21 -9.23 -22.96 -9.17
CA ASN A 21 -8.10 -23.57 -8.47
C ASN A 21 -7.89 -25.06 -8.82
N GLU A 22 -8.31 -25.47 -10.01
CA GLU A 22 -8.16 -26.85 -10.48
C GLU A 22 -7.30 -26.90 -11.75
N PRO A 23 -6.42 -27.90 -11.91
CA PRO A 23 -5.65 -28.06 -13.13
C PRO A 23 -6.55 -28.16 -14.37
N VAL A 24 -6.21 -27.40 -15.40
CA VAL A 24 -7.05 -27.16 -16.58
C VAL A 24 -6.76 -28.20 -17.66
N GLY A 25 -7.80 -28.88 -18.14
CA GLY A 25 -7.73 -29.86 -19.22
C GLY A 25 -8.11 -29.28 -20.58
N SER A 26 -7.56 -29.84 -21.68
CA SER A 26 -7.84 -29.38 -23.06
C SER A 26 -9.32 -29.41 -23.45
N LYS A 27 -10.10 -30.39 -22.89
CA LYS A 27 -11.54 -30.48 -23.14
C LYS A 27 -12.30 -29.33 -22.45
N ALA A 28 -11.97 -29.03 -21.19
CA ALA A 28 -12.58 -27.93 -20.46
C ALA A 28 -12.38 -26.59 -21.17
N LEU A 29 -11.19 -26.35 -21.77
CA LEU A 29 -10.90 -25.15 -22.55
C LEU A 29 -11.78 -25.03 -23.80
N VAL A 30 -12.03 -26.14 -24.51
CA VAL A 30 -12.95 -26.13 -25.66
C VAL A 30 -14.37 -25.78 -25.24
N ASP A 31 -14.82 -26.37 -24.12
CA ASP A 31 -16.19 -26.23 -23.66
C ASP A 31 -16.49 -24.83 -23.09
N ARG A 32 -15.50 -24.21 -22.42
CA ARG A 32 -15.67 -22.91 -21.75
C ARG A 32 -15.25 -21.71 -22.58
N HIS A 33 -14.23 -21.88 -23.44
CA HIS A 33 -13.68 -20.81 -24.25
C HIS A 33 -13.88 -21.06 -25.74
N ARG A 34 -14.32 -20.04 -26.48
CA ARG A 34 -14.56 -20.13 -27.93
C ARG A 34 -13.23 -20.01 -28.71
N LEU A 35 -12.33 -20.99 -28.55
CA LEU A 35 -11.00 -20.96 -29.17
C LEU A 35 -11.02 -21.32 -30.66
N GLY A 36 -12.12 -21.88 -31.19
CA GLY A 36 -12.29 -22.15 -32.62
C GLY A 36 -11.46 -23.34 -33.15
N VAL A 37 -10.94 -24.20 -32.26
CA VAL A 37 -10.09 -25.34 -32.62
C VAL A 37 -10.48 -26.58 -31.80
N SER A 38 -10.05 -27.77 -32.26
CA SER A 38 -10.30 -29.03 -31.57
C SER A 38 -9.52 -29.18 -30.27
N SER A 39 -9.99 -30.05 -29.36
CA SER A 39 -9.25 -30.38 -28.13
C SER A 39 -7.88 -31.03 -28.41
N ALA A 40 -7.71 -31.70 -29.55
CA ALA A 40 -6.43 -32.24 -29.97
C ALA A 40 -5.43 -31.12 -30.31
N THR A 41 -5.90 -30.09 -31.01
CA THR A 41 -5.08 -28.89 -31.33
C THR A 41 -4.70 -28.16 -30.06
N ILE A 42 -5.63 -27.97 -29.12
CA ILE A 42 -5.34 -27.33 -27.83
C ILE A 42 -4.32 -28.17 -27.04
N ARG A 43 -4.42 -29.49 -27.05
CA ARG A 43 -3.43 -30.36 -26.39
C ARG A 43 -2.02 -30.16 -26.95
N ASN A 44 -1.87 -30.00 -28.26
CA ASN A 44 -0.59 -29.70 -28.88
C ASN A 44 -0.08 -28.32 -28.49
N ASP A 45 -0.94 -27.30 -28.44
CA ASP A 45 -0.57 -25.97 -27.96
C ASP A 45 -0.16 -26.00 -26.49
N MET A 46 -0.86 -26.75 -25.63
CA MET A 46 -0.49 -26.94 -24.23
C MET A 46 0.88 -27.65 -24.11
N ALA A 47 1.18 -28.66 -24.93
CA ALA A 47 2.49 -29.32 -24.93
C ALA A 47 3.62 -28.33 -25.30
N ALA A 48 3.37 -27.43 -26.27
CA ALA A 48 4.34 -26.39 -26.60
C ALA A 48 4.54 -25.38 -25.46
N LEU A 49 3.44 -24.91 -24.84
CA LEU A 49 3.51 -24.00 -23.68
C LEU A 49 4.23 -24.62 -22.49
N GLU A 50 4.07 -25.94 -22.31
CA GLU A 50 4.80 -26.70 -21.27
C GLU A 50 6.29 -26.79 -21.57
N GLN A 51 6.68 -27.05 -22.84
CA GLN A 51 8.07 -27.02 -23.27
C GLN A 51 8.71 -25.64 -23.11
N GLU A 52 7.94 -24.58 -23.30
CA GLU A 52 8.35 -23.20 -23.06
C GLU A 52 8.42 -22.86 -21.55
N GLY A 53 7.96 -23.76 -20.67
CA GLY A 53 7.92 -23.56 -19.21
C GLY A 53 6.85 -22.57 -18.73
N LEU A 54 5.82 -22.29 -19.55
CA LEU A 54 4.72 -21.36 -19.21
C LEU A 54 3.61 -22.04 -18.41
N ILE A 55 3.46 -23.35 -18.58
CA ILE A 55 2.53 -24.18 -17.80
C ILE A 55 3.24 -25.44 -17.34
N ALA A 56 2.73 -26.07 -16.30
CA ALA A 56 3.26 -27.30 -15.76
C ALA A 56 2.16 -28.32 -15.48
N GLN A 57 2.52 -29.60 -15.44
CA GLN A 57 1.63 -30.66 -15.02
C GLN A 57 1.95 -31.02 -13.57
N PRO A 58 1.06 -30.77 -12.59
CA PRO A 58 1.36 -31.08 -11.19
C PRO A 58 1.44 -32.60 -10.90
N HIS A 59 0.67 -33.41 -11.65
CA HIS A 59 0.65 -34.89 -11.53
C HIS A 59 0.34 -35.51 -12.89
N THR A 60 0.80 -36.71 -13.15
CA THR A 60 0.73 -37.45 -14.43
C THR A 60 -0.68 -37.54 -15.07
N SER A 61 -1.73 -37.52 -14.26
CA SER A 61 -3.15 -37.55 -14.74
C SER A 61 -3.86 -36.22 -14.63
N ALA A 62 -3.20 -35.16 -14.12
CA ALA A 62 -3.80 -33.86 -13.94
C ALA A 62 -3.77 -33.03 -15.24
N GLY A 63 -4.63 -32.00 -15.31
CA GLY A 63 -4.54 -30.94 -16.30
C GLY A 63 -3.22 -30.14 -16.16
N ARG A 64 -3.22 -28.92 -16.63
CA ARG A 64 -2.07 -28.02 -16.56
C ARG A 64 -2.41 -26.83 -15.66
N ILE A 65 -1.36 -26.33 -14.97
CA ILE A 65 -1.43 -25.10 -14.16
C ILE A 65 -0.41 -24.09 -14.70
N PRO A 66 -0.65 -22.80 -14.61
CA PRO A 66 0.34 -21.77 -14.94
C PRO A 66 1.57 -21.86 -14.02
N THR A 67 2.74 -21.58 -14.55
CA THR A 67 3.95 -21.26 -13.77
C THR A 67 4.07 -19.76 -13.55
N ASP A 68 5.00 -19.30 -12.71
CA ASP A 68 5.28 -17.86 -12.55
C ASP A 68 5.61 -17.21 -13.90
N LYS A 69 6.40 -17.89 -14.74
CA LYS A 69 6.68 -17.46 -16.13
C LYS A 69 5.42 -17.38 -16.99
N GLY A 70 4.47 -18.29 -16.78
CA GLY A 70 3.18 -18.28 -17.45
C GLY A 70 2.31 -17.11 -17.02
N TYR A 71 2.26 -16.81 -15.71
CA TYR A 71 1.58 -15.61 -15.21
C TYR A 71 2.23 -14.33 -15.74
N ARG A 72 3.57 -14.24 -15.76
CA ARG A 72 4.30 -13.11 -16.35
C ARG A 72 3.92 -12.90 -17.81
N ALA A 73 4.00 -13.95 -18.62
CA ALA A 73 3.63 -13.88 -20.03
C ALA A 73 2.14 -13.51 -20.26
N PHE A 74 1.28 -13.84 -19.32
CA PHE A 74 -0.12 -13.42 -19.32
C PHE A 74 -0.26 -11.92 -18.98
N VAL A 75 0.39 -11.47 -17.90
CA VAL A 75 0.34 -10.07 -17.42
C VAL A 75 0.90 -9.11 -18.46
N ASP A 76 2.03 -9.47 -19.11
CA ASP A 76 2.70 -8.65 -20.13
C ASP A 76 1.84 -8.47 -21.41
N ARG A 77 0.79 -9.27 -21.57
CA ARG A 77 -0.18 -9.17 -22.68
C ARG A 77 -1.51 -8.53 -22.28
N ILE A 78 -1.59 -7.94 -21.10
CA ILE A 78 -2.74 -7.12 -20.73
C ILE A 78 -2.56 -5.74 -21.33
N ASP A 79 -2.89 -5.60 -22.62
CA ASP A 79 -2.74 -4.35 -23.37
C ASP A 79 -3.63 -3.23 -22.81
N GLU A 80 -4.82 -3.57 -22.32
CA GLU A 80 -5.76 -2.62 -21.72
C GLU A 80 -6.29 -3.15 -20.38
N ILE A 81 -6.00 -2.43 -19.33
CA ILE A 81 -6.63 -2.66 -18.02
C ILE A 81 -8.08 -2.18 -18.14
N LYS A 82 -9.02 -3.13 -18.15
CA LYS A 82 -10.45 -2.81 -18.20
C LYS A 82 -10.83 -1.93 -17.00
N PRO A 83 -11.33 -0.72 -17.25
CA PRO A 83 -11.70 0.17 -16.16
C PRO A 83 -12.83 -0.43 -15.31
N LEU A 84 -12.85 -0.08 -14.03
CA LEU A 84 -13.95 -0.45 -13.14
C LEU A 84 -15.30 -0.06 -13.76
N SER A 85 -16.30 -0.90 -13.56
CA SER A 85 -17.69 -0.63 -13.95
C SER A 85 -18.22 0.63 -13.26
N ALA A 86 -19.28 1.20 -13.79
CA ALA A 86 -19.93 2.37 -13.18
C ALA A 86 -20.43 2.08 -11.75
N ALA A 87 -20.81 0.84 -11.44
CA ALA A 87 -21.22 0.42 -10.11
C ALA A 87 -20.04 0.38 -9.14
N GLU A 88 -18.92 -0.21 -9.54
CA GLU A 88 -17.69 -0.26 -8.75
C GLU A 88 -17.11 1.14 -8.51
N LYS A 89 -17.08 2.00 -9.54
CA LYS A 89 -16.67 3.41 -9.39
C LYS A 89 -17.53 4.16 -8.37
N ARG A 90 -18.86 3.97 -8.40
CA ARG A 90 -19.75 4.55 -7.39
C ARG A 90 -19.51 3.99 -5.99
N ALA A 91 -19.18 2.71 -5.87
CA ALA A 91 -18.83 2.10 -4.59
C ALA A 91 -17.53 2.69 -4.02
N VAL A 92 -16.49 2.86 -4.87
CA VAL A 92 -15.23 3.52 -4.51
C VAL A 92 -15.51 4.95 -4.03
N ALA A 93 -16.25 5.74 -4.81
CA ALA A 93 -16.60 7.11 -4.46
C ALA A 93 -17.29 7.19 -3.10
N ARG A 94 -18.33 6.38 -2.89
CA ARG A 94 -19.11 6.38 -1.64
C ARG A 94 -18.28 6.06 -0.40
N VAL A 95 -17.35 5.12 -0.50
CA VAL A 95 -16.49 4.73 0.64
C VAL A 95 -15.53 5.84 1.02
N LEU A 96 -15.07 6.62 0.02
CA LEU A 96 -14.07 7.67 0.19
C LEU A 96 -14.69 9.09 0.26
N GLU A 97 -16.02 9.22 0.23
CA GLU A 97 -16.72 10.50 0.41
C GLU A 97 -16.53 11.05 1.83
N HIS A 98 -16.32 12.36 1.92
CA HIS A 98 -16.22 13.12 3.17
C HIS A 98 -15.26 12.52 4.20
N PRO A 99 -13.97 12.36 3.87
CA PRO A 99 -12.99 11.93 4.86
C PRO A 99 -12.80 13.00 5.93
N VAL A 100 -12.49 12.58 7.15
CA VAL A 100 -12.24 13.48 8.28
C VAL A 100 -10.82 14.04 8.20
N ASP A 101 -9.85 13.18 7.81
CA ASP A 101 -8.43 13.48 7.71
C ASP A 101 -7.72 12.49 6.77
N VAL A 102 -6.40 12.65 6.61
CA VAL A 102 -5.57 11.77 5.77
C VAL A 102 -5.58 10.33 6.29
N ASP A 103 -5.56 10.14 7.62
CA ASP A 103 -5.58 8.80 8.22
C ASP A 103 -6.86 8.05 7.85
N ASP A 104 -8.01 8.71 7.91
CA ASP A 104 -9.31 8.14 7.52
C ASP A 104 -9.35 7.77 6.02
N VAL A 105 -8.82 8.64 5.14
CA VAL A 105 -8.69 8.35 3.69
C VAL A 105 -7.88 7.07 3.48
N LEU A 106 -6.70 6.99 4.07
CA LEU A 106 -5.79 5.86 3.85
C LEU A 106 -6.36 4.56 4.43
N TYR A 107 -6.96 4.64 5.62
CA TYR A 107 -7.57 3.48 6.28
C TYR A 107 -8.77 2.93 5.49
N ARG A 108 -9.66 3.81 4.99
CA ARG A 108 -10.76 3.39 4.12
C ARG A 108 -10.25 2.82 2.81
N THR A 109 -9.18 3.40 2.26
CA THR A 109 -8.56 2.95 1.01
C THR A 109 -8.04 1.51 1.10
N VAL A 110 -7.26 1.18 2.14
CA VAL A 110 -6.73 -0.19 2.28
C VAL A 110 -7.85 -1.22 2.47
N ARG A 111 -8.90 -0.88 3.22
CA ARG A 111 -10.05 -1.76 3.40
C ARG A 111 -10.80 -1.97 2.09
N LEU A 112 -11.03 -0.92 1.33
CA LEU A 112 -11.68 -0.97 0.03
C LEU A 112 -10.88 -1.83 -0.96
N LEU A 113 -9.57 -1.58 -1.10
CA LEU A 113 -8.69 -2.37 -1.96
C LEU A 113 -8.71 -3.84 -1.57
N SER A 114 -8.60 -4.14 -0.27
CA SER A 114 -8.65 -5.51 0.22
C SER A 114 -9.99 -6.20 -0.07
N GLN A 115 -11.10 -5.47 -0.01
CA GLN A 115 -12.43 -5.99 -0.35
C GLN A 115 -12.61 -6.23 -1.85
N LEU A 116 -12.11 -5.33 -2.69
CA LEU A 116 -12.22 -5.43 -4.15
C LEU A 116 -11.34 -6.55 -4.72
N THR A 117 -10.16 -6.74 -4.14
CA THR A 117 -9.15 -7.68 -4.66
C THR A 117 -9.13 -9.02 -3.92
N HIS A 118 -9.75 -9.10 -2.74
CA HIS A 118 -9.66 -10.24 -1.82
C HIS A 118 -8.22 -10.59 -1.42
N GLN A 119 -7.33 -9.59 -1.38
CA GLN A 119 -5.91 -9.72 -1.05
C GLN A 119 -5.54 -8.85 0.15
N VAL A 120 -4.28 -8.89 0.57
CA VAL A 120 -3.73 -7.91 1.51
C VAL A 120 -3.44 -6.64 0.74
N ALA A 121 -4.02 -5.54 1.19
CA ALA A 121 -3.75 -4.22 0.65
C ALA A 121 -2.90 -3.40 1.61
N MET A 122 -1.98 -2.60 1.07
CA MET A 122 -1.16 -1.68 1.83
C MET A 122 -1.05 -0.34 1.10
N VAL A 123 -1.03 0.74 1.85
CA VAL A 123 -0.87 2.11 1.36
C VAL A 123 0.15 2.82 2.22
N GLN A 124 1.17 3.36 1.60
CA GLN A 124 2.19 4.18 2.25
C GLN A 124 1.62 5.58 2.51
N TYR A 125 1.92 6.16 3.66
CA TYR A 125 1.61 7.56 3.91
C TYR A 125 2.40 8.46 2.95
N PRO A 126 1.78 9.52 2.41
CA PRO A 126 2.53 10.48 1.61
C PRO A 126 3.56 11.18 2.50
N ARG A 127 4.78 11.34 2.00
CA ARG A 127 5.79 12.15 2.68
C ARG A 127 5.43 13.62 2.45
N LEU A 128 4.71 14.21 3.35
CA LEU A 128 4.36 15.62 3.28
C LEU A 128 5.59 16.49 3.61
N SER A 129 6.57 16.47 2.74
CA SER A 129 7.80 17.27 2.87
C SER A 129 7.53 18.79 2.84
N ARG A 130 6.32 19.19 2.44
CA ARG A 130 5.84 20.56 2.42
C ARG A 130 4.86 20.88 3.55
N ALA A 131 4.53 19.90 4.41
CA ALA A 131 3.65 20.13 5.55
C ALA A 131 4.17 21.29 6.41
N ARG A 132 3.27 22.21 6.75
CA ARG A 132 3.58 23.34 7.62
C ARG A 132 2.91 23.17 8.97
N VAL A 133 3.55 23.69 9.99
CA VAL A 133 2.95 23.74 11.32
C VAL A 133 1.75 24.67 11.30
N ARG A 134 0.56 24.12 11.51
CA ARG A 134 -0.69 24.89 11.60
C ARG A 134 -0.95 25.36 13.01
N HIS A 135 -0.72 24.47 13.98
CA HIS A 135 -1.00 24.77 15.37
C HIS A 135 -0.16 23.89 16.33
N ILE A 136 0.09 24.43 17.51
CA ILE A 136 0.69 23.69 18.63
C ILE A 136 -0.19 23.92 19.84
N GLU A 137 -0.64 22.83 20.47
CA GLU A 137 -1.38 22.90 21.72
C GLU A 137 -0.60 22.25 22.85
N LEU A 138 -0.73 22.83 24.03
CA LEU A 138 -0.15 22.30 25.28
C LEU A 138 -1.30 22.05 26.26
N VAL A 139 -1.51 20.79 26.61
CA VAL A 139 -2.55 20.39 27.55
C VAL A 139 -1.91 20.00 28.88
N ASP A 140 -2.32 20.65 29.95
CA ASP A 140 -1.87 20.33 31.30
C ASP A 140 -2.51 19.02 31.79
N LEU A 141 -1.69 18.03 32.11
CA LEU A 141 -2.15 16.73 32.61
C LEU A 141 -1.76 16.51 34.11
N ALA A 142 -0.65 17.10 34.50
CA ALA A 142 -0.13 17.03 35.87
C ALA A 142 0.91 18.16 36.08
N PRO A 143 1.26 18.52 37.31
CA PRO A 143 2.11 19.68 37.60
C PRO A 143 3.40 19.81 36.78
N SER A 144 4.04 18.67 36.41
CA SER A 144 5.24 18.65 35.55
C SER A 144 5.04 17.94 34.22
N ARG A 145 3.81 17.56 33.84
CA ARG A 145 3.53 16.78 32.63
C ARG A 145 2.54 17.48 31.73
N LEU A 146 2.99 17.80 30.53
CA LEU A 146 2.14 18.36 29.50
C LEU A 146 1.98 17.37 28.35
N LEU A 147 0.81 17.37 27.69
CA LEU A 147 0.65 16.77 26.38
C LEU A 147 0.93 17.85 25.35
N VAL A 148 1.91 17.60 24.49
CA VAL A 148 2.20 18.43 23.33
C VAL A 148 1.48 17.85 22.14
N VAL A 149 0.70 18.69 21.44
CA VAL A 149 0.01 18.34 20.20
C VAL A 149 0.52 19.25 19.10
N LEU A 150 1.02 18.67 18.02
CA LEU A 150 1.48 19.36 16.81
C LEU A 150 0.51 19.03 15.67
N ILE A 151 -0.06 20.08 15.05
CA ILE A 151 -1.05 19.96 13.97
C ILE A 151 -0.47 20.61 12.72
N THR A 152 -0.54 19.91 11.59
CA THR A 152 -0.12 20.43 10.28
C THR A 152 -1.28 21.03 9.51
N ASP A 153 -0.98 21.80 8.45
CA ASP A 153 -1.94 22.35 7.50
C ASP A 153 -2.73 21.27 6.76
N GLY A 154 -2.13 20.10 6.51
CA GLY A 154 -2.80 18.91 5.97
C GLY A 154 -3.68 18.15 6.97
N GLY A 155 -3.87 18.67 8.21
CA GLY A 155 -4.74 18.05 9.22
C GLY A 155 -4.13 16.87 9.96
N GLN A 156 -2.84 16.55 9.74
CA GLN A 156 -2.16 15.52 10.51
C GLN A 156 -1.90 16.00 11.94
N VAL A 157 -2.09 15.11 12.91
CA VAL A 157 -1.93 15.39 14.34
C VAL A 157 -0.94 14.40 14.94
N GLU A 158 0.15 14.92 15.49
CA GLU A 158 1.07 14.15 16.31
C GLU A 158 1.05 14.66 17.76
N GLN A 159 1.15 13.74 18.71
CA GLN A 159 1.08 14.10 20.11
C GLN A 159 2.07 13.29 20.94
N ARG A 160 2.61 13.93 21.99
CA ARG A 160 3.53 13.28 22.93
C ARG A 160 3.51 13.92 24.29
N LEU A 161 3.74 13.10 25.32
CA LEU A 161 3.94 13.59 26.67
C LEU A 161 5.34 14.20 26.83
N VAL A 162 5.42 15.31 27.55
CA VAL A 162 6.67 15.92 27.98
C VAL A 162 6.69 16.08 29.48
N ASP A 163 7.81 15.76 30.09
CA ASP A 163 8.11 16.12 31.49
C ASP A 163 8.93 17.41 31.48
N THR A 164 8.41 18.46 32.10
CA THR A 164 9.04 19.78 32.17
C THR A 164 10.13 19.88 33.22
N GLY A 165 10.40 18.79 33.98
CA GLY A 165 11.38 18.72 35.04
C GLY A 165 10.99 19.45 36.33
N ARG A 166 9.94 20.27 36.30
CA ARG A 166 9.35 20.98 37.44
C ARG A 166 7.86 21.26 37.20
N ALA A 167 7.17 21.60 38.24
CA ALA A 167 5.82 22.11 38.08
C ALA A 167 5.78 23.43 37.28
N VAL A 168 4.83 23.54 36.36
CA VAL A 168 4.55 24.74 35.55
C VAL A 168 3.13 25.22 35.86
N SER A 169 2.98 26.53 36.01
CA SER A 169 1.68 27.13 36.24
C SER A 169 0.91 27.29 34.90
N ALA A 170 -0.40 27.51 34.99
CA ALA A 170 -1.23 27.76 33.79
C ALA A 170 -0.72 28.96 32.97
N ASP A 171 -0.26 30.02 33.63
CA ASP A 171 0.31 31.22 32.97
C ASP A 171 1.63 30.88 32.27
N GLU A 172 2.47 30.03 32.86
CA GLU A 172 3.70 29.56 32.25
C GLU A 172 3.42 28.64 31.04
N VAL A 173 2.44 27.76 31.10
CA VAL A 173 1.97 26.94 29.97
C VAL A 173 1.48 27.82 28.83
N ALA A 174 0.65 28.83 29.14
CA ALA A 174 0.17 29.79 28.15
C ALA A 174 1.33 30.58 27.49
N ALA A 175 2.32 31.01 28.29
CA ALA A 175 3.52 31.70 27.80
C ALA A 175 4.37 30.81 26.89
N LEU A 176 4.61 29.56 27.28
CA LEU A 176 5.32 28.56 26.46
C LEU A 176 4.61 28.29 25.15
N ARG A 177 3.30 28.08 25.19
CA ARG A 177 2.48 27.88 23.98
C ARG A 177 2.60 29.07 23.04
N ALA A 178 2.42 30.30 23.54
CA ALA A 178 2.54 31.51 22.72
C ALA A 178 3.94 31.66 22.12
N LEU A 179 4.99 31.34 22.87
CA LEU A 179 6.36 31.37 22.43
C LEU A 179 6.60 30.42 21.23
N PHE A 180 6.20 29.17 21.35
CA PHE A 180 6.39 28.20 20.25
C PHE A 180 5.48 28.46 19.06
N LEU A 181 4.24 28.91 19.26
CA LEU A 181 3.37 29.34 18.15
C LEU A 181 3.98 30.48 17.36
N ALA A 182 4.54 31.50 18.03
CA ALA A 182 5.15 32.64 17.34
C ALA A 182 6.38 32.26 16.49
N HIS A 183 7.08 31.17 16.84
CA HIS A 183 8.28 30.75 16.13
C HIS A 183 8.03 29.66 15.09
N LEU A 184 6.99 28.84 15.23
CA LEU A 184 6.84 27.62 14.45
C LEU A 184 5.61 27.60 13.55
N VAL A 185 4.59 28.44 13.79
CA VAL A 185 3.41 28.52 12.88
C VAL A 185 3.86 28.91 11.48
N ASP A 186 3.33 28.25 10.48
CA ASP A 186 3.66 28.35 9.06
C ASP A 186 5.10 27.92 8.69
N ALA A 187 5.93 27.50 9.64
CA ALA A 187 7.21 26.91 9.34
C ALA A 187 7.04 25.52 8.71
N ALA A 188 7.92 25.14 7.80
CA ALA A 188 7.95 23.76 7.32
C ALA A 188 8.26 22.79 8.47
N VAL A 189 7.53 21.69 8.56
CA VAL A 189 7.73 20.69 9.63
C VAL A 189 9.18 20.19 9.67
N GLY A 190 9.85 20.10 8.52
CA GLY A 190 11.26 19.73 8.42
C GLY A 190 12.23 20.71 9.08
N ASP A 191 11.84 21.98 9.20
CA ASP A 191 12.67 23.03 9.79
C ASP A 191 12.50 23.12 11.32
N VAL A 192 11.45 22.51 11.88
CA VAL A 192 11.16 22.55 13.32
C VAL A 192 12.36 22.17 14.18
N PRO A 193 13.14 21.10 13.90
CA PRO A 193 14.32 20.75 14.71
C PRO A 193 15.38 21.86 14.79
N VAL A 194 15.53 22.66 13.75
CA VAL A 194 16.44 23.79 13.72
C VAL A 194 15.84 24.97 14.45
N LEU A 195 14.57 25.29 14.16
CA LEU A 195 13.88 26.47 14.71
C LEU A 195 13.70 26.40 16.23
N VAL A 196 13.38 25.20 16.80
CA VAL A 196 13.27 25.06 18.26
C VAL A 196 14.58 25.36 18.98
N GLY A 197 15.72 25.15 18.32
CA GLY A 197 17.05 25.50 18.84
C GLY A 197 17.32 27.00 18.92
N THR A 198 16.55 27.81 18.21
CA THR A 198 16.66 29.29 18.18
C THR A 198 15.67 29.97 19.13
N VAL A 199 14.80 29.22 19.79
CA VAL A 199 13.79 29.76 20.69
C VAL A 199 14.43 30.26 21.97
N GLU A 200 14.38 31.57 22.20
CA GLU A 200 14.86 32.18 23.43
C GLU A 200 13.72 32.33 24.44
N ALA A 201 13.80 31.54 25.52
CA ALA A 201 12.85 31.62 26.63
C ALA A 201 13.40 32.47 27.78
N ARG A 202 12.49 33.10 28.55
CA ARG A 202 12.83 33.77 29.79
C ARG A 202 13.57 32.81 30.73
N PRO A 203 14.46 33.31 31.62
CA PRO A 203 15.30 32.46 32.47
C PRO A 203 14.53 31.37 33.25
N GLU A 204 13.37 31.73 33.79
CA GLU A 204 12.48 30.83 34.53
C GLU A 204 11.81 29.73 33.70
N LEU A 205 11.68 29.96 32.39
CA LEU A 205 11.04 29.00 31.44
C LEU A 205 12.07 28.22 30.62
N ARG A 206 13.37 28.46 30.75
CA ARG A 206 14.41 27.80 29.91
C ARG A 206 14.37 26.29 29.98
N GLY A 207 14.24 25.72 31.19
CA GLY A 207 14.16 24.26 31.36
C GLY A 207 12.93 23.63 30.67
N PRO A 208 11.72 24.09 31.03
CA PRO A 208 10.50 23.64 30.34
C PRO A 208 10.50 23.90 28.83
N ALA A 209 11.03 25.04 28.37
CA ALA A 209 11.11 25.34 26.92
C ALA A 209 12.09 24.39 26.21
N ALA A 210 13.23 24.05 26.81
CA ALA A 210 14.17 23.10 26.25
C ALA A 210 13.55 21.69 26.14
N ALA A 211 12.82 21.23 27.17
CA ALA A 211 12.11 19.96 27.14
C ALA A 211 11.02 19.91 26.05
N LEU A 212 10.22 20.97 25.93
CA LEU A 212 9.20 21.12 24.88
C LEU A 212 9.84 21.16 23.49
N GLY A 213 10.92 21.93 23.30
CA GLY A 213 11.63 22.01 22.02
C GLY A 213 12.16 20.66 21.56
N ALA A 214 12.72 19.86 22.49
CA ALA A 214 13.19 18.51 22.17
C ALA A 214 12.03 17.60 21.73
N VAL A 215 10.88 17.68 22.40
CA VAL A 215 9.68 16.89 22.03
C VAL A 215 9.09 17.37 20.70
N LEU A 216 9.02 18.66 20.45
CA LEU A 216 8.54 19.22 19.17
C LEU A 216 9.45 18.80 18.00
N ALA A 217 10.78 18.84 18.20
CA ALA A 217 11.74 18.35 17.21
C ALA A 217 11.59 16.85 16.95
N ASP A 218 11.23 16.06 17.96
CA ASP A 218 11.02 14.63 17.82
C ASP A 218 9.66 14.33 17.14
N LEU A 219 8.60 15.04 17.50
CA LEU A 219 7.30 14.97 16.82
C LEU A 219 7.43 15.32 15.33
N SER A 220 8.18 16.38 15.00
CA SER A 220 8.37 16.77 13.60
C SER A 220 9.09 15.70 12.77
N ARG A 221 9.99 14.91 13.37
CA ARG A 221 10.61 13.76 12.70
C ARG A 221 9.59 12.64 12.43
N GLY A 222 8.57 12.51 13.26
CA GLY A 222 7.46 11.55 13.05
C GLY A 222 6.75 11.74 11.71
N PHE A 223 6.56 12.98 11.27
CA PHE A 223 5.96 13.30 9.97
C PHE A 223 6.83 12.91 8.77
N HIS A 224 8.14 12.71 8.97
CA HIS A 224 9.06 12.25 7.94
C HIS A 224 9.30 10.73 7.97
N THR A 225 8.81 10.05 9.00
CA THR A 225 8.95 8.58 9.07
C THR A 225 8.00 7.95 8.07
N GLU A 226 8.55 7.10 7.22
CA GLU A 226 7.73 6.31 6.32
C GLU A 226 6.79 5.42 7.14
N ARG A 227 5.50 5.62 6.97
CA ARG A 227 4.43 4.83 7.60
C ARG A 227 3.58 4.17 6.53
N LEU A 228 2.99 3.05 6.85
CA LEU A 228 2.01 2.41 5.99
C LEU A 228 0.81 1.92 6.82
N VAL A 229 -0.34 1.90 6.17
CA VAL A 229 -1.52 1.19 6.68
C VAL A 229 -1.76 -0.03 5.82
N MET A 230 -2.30 -1.08 6.43
CA MET A 230 -2.67 -2.30 5.72
C MET A 230 -3.98 -2.87 6.21
N ALA A 231 -4.61 -3.66 5.34
CA ALA A 231 -5.81 -4.43 5.66
C ALA A 231 -5.85 -5.73 4.86
N GLY A 232 -6.63 -6.69 5.35
CA GLY A 232 -6.91 -7.91 4.61
C GLY A 232 -5.95 -9.07 4.88
N THR A 233 -5.17 -9.07 5.95
CA THR A 233 -4.30 -10.19 6.34
C THR A 233 -5.07 -11.52 6.48
N ALA A 234 -6.35 -11.47 6.86
CA ALA A 234 -7.24 -12.64 6.86
C ALA A 234 -7.45 -13.26 5.46
N ASN A 235 -7.29 -12.49 4.37
CA ASN A 235 -7.38 -13.04 3.01
C ASN A 235 -6.17 -13.92 2.71
N LEU A 236 -4.99 -13.55 3.19
CA LEU A 236 -3.79 -14.37 3.06
C LEU A 236 -3.95 -15.72 3.79
N ALA A 237 -4.57 -15.70 4.98
CA ALA A 237 -4.86 -16.93 5.71
C ALA A 237 -5.79 -17.88 4.93
N ARG A 238 -6.71 -17.35 4.12
CA ARG A 238 -7.55 -18.15 3.22
C ARG A 238 -6.77 -18.78 2.08
N ALA A 239 -5.68 -18.15 1.63
CA ALA A 239 -4.74 -18.68 0.66
C ALA A 239 -3.73 -19.68 1.25
N GLY A 240 -3.90 -20.08 2.52
CA GLY A 240 -2.96 -20.92 3.27
C GLY A 240 -2.57 -22.23 2.61
N ARG A 241 -3.49 -22.84 1.84
CA ARG A 241 -3.18 -24.08 1.07
C ARG A 241 -2.22 -23.82 -0.10
N GLU A 242 -2.22 -22.62 -0.66
CA GLU A 242 -1.37 -22.23 -1.79
C GLU A 242 0.01 -21.79 -1.33
N LEU A 243 0.08 -21.12 -0.19
CA LEU A 243 1.32 -20.61 0.39
C LEU A 243 2.07 -21.65 1.25
N GLY A 244 1.34 -22.68 1.76
CA GLY A 244 1.94 -23.77 2.49
C GLY A 244 2.87 -23.34 3.63
N GLU A 245 4.09 -23.84 3.62
CA GLU A 245 5.13 -23.53 4.61
C GLU A 245 5.63 -22.06 4.55
N HIS A 246 5.39 -21.35 3.44
CA HIS A 246 5.77 -19.94 3.30
C HIS A 246 4.85 -18.98 4.05
N MET A 247 3.69 -19.44 4.53
CA MET A 247 2.71 -18.59 5.23
C MET A 247 3.29 -17.94 6.49
N GLY A 248 4.00 -18.69 7.32
CA GLY A 248 4.58 -18.17 8.57
C GLY A 248 5.54 -17.01 8.32
N PRO A 249 6.61 -17.20 7.53
CA PRO A 249 7.53 -16.13 7.16
C PRO A 249 6.87 -14.90 6.53
N ILE A 250 5.82 -15.09 5.72
CA ILE A 250 5.08 -13.98 5.12
C ILE A 250 4.32 -13.18 6.19
N LEU A 251 3.65 -13.87 7.13
CA LEU A 251 2.93 -13.20 8.22
C LEU A 251 3.89 -12.43 9.14
N GLU A 252 5.05 -13.02 9.47
CA GLU A 252 6.11 -12.33 10.23
C GLU A 252 6.58 -11.07 9.50
N ALA A 253 6.80 -11.15 8.18
CA ALA A 253 7.19 -9.98 7.38
C ALA A 253 6.11 -8.88 7.37
N PHE A 254 4.83 -9.24 7.49
CA PHE A 254 3.75 -8.24 7.63
C PHE A 254 3.73 -7.53 8.98
N GLU A 255 4.33 -8.09 10.02
CA GLU A 255 4.50 -7.41 11.32
C GLU A 255 5.66 -6.41 11.28
N GLU A 256 6.59 -6.55 10.34
CA GLU A 256 7.76 -5.70 10.18
C GLU A 256 7.55 -4.58 9.15
N GLN A 257 7.14 -3.41 9.60
CA GLN A 257 6.87 -2.25 8.74
C GLN A 257 8.03 -1.90 7.80
N VAL A 258 9.28 -2.02 8.28
CA VAL A 258 10.48 -1.73 7.48
C VAL A 258 10.62 -2.66 6.28
N VAL A 259 10.27 -3.94 6.45
CA VAL A 259 10.29 -4.95 5.36
C VAL A 259 9.28 -4.58 4.28
N LEU A 260 8.07 -4.20 4.69
CA LEU A 260 7.01 -3.82 3.75
C LEU A 260 7.33 -2.51 3.01
N LEU A 261 7.89 -1.52 3.70
CA LEU A 261 8.34 -0.28 3.07
C LEU A 261 9.46 -0.54 2.05
N ARG A 262 10.38 -1.45 2.37
CA ARG A 262 11.42 -1.89 1.42
C ARG A 262 10.79 -2.60 0.22
N LEU A 263 9.82 -3.49 0.41
CA LEU A 263 9.08 -4.14 -0.68
C LEU A 263 8.45 -3.09 -1.60
N LEU A 264 7.70 -2.13 -1.03
CA LEU A 264 7.08 -1.04 -1.79
C LEU A 264 8.12 -0.19 -2.54
N SER A 265 9.26 0.10 -1.91
CA SER A 265 10.30 0.94 -2.52
C SER A 265 10.93 0.32 -3.78
N THR A 266 11.00 -1.00 -3.84
CA THR A 266 11.54 -1.74 -4.98
C THR A 266 10.53 -1.92 -6.13
N MET A 267 9.23 -1.74 -5.84
CA MET A 267 8.12 -1.87 -6.81
C MET A 267 7.85 -0.55 -7.57
N ALA A 268 8.88 0.24 -7.85
CA ALA A 268 8.71 1.53 -8.53
C ALA A 268 8.23 1.34 -9.97
N ALA A 269 6.98 1.74 -10.25
CA ALA A 269 6.53 2.00 -11.61
C ALA A 269 6.69 3.50 -11.92
N PRO A 270 7.15 3.89 -13.11
CA PRO A 270 7.12 5.29 -13.50
C PRO A 270 5.68 5.76 -13.72
N GLY A 271 5.25 6.77 -12.96
CA GLY A 271 3.93 7.40 -13.14
C GLY A 271 2.74 6.56 -12.61
N PRO A 272 1.55 6.73 -13.19
CA PRO A 272 0.31 6.08 -12.74
C PRO A 272 0.18 4.62 -13.20
N ASP A 273 1.22 4.04 -13.78
CA ASP A 273 1.21 2.67 -14.25
C ASP A 273 1.31 1.68 -13.09
N VAL A 274 0.85 0.46 -13.35
CA VAL A 274 0.81 -0.61 -12.37
C VAL A 274 2.02 -1.52 -12.58
N ALA A 275 2.86 -1.64 -11.56
CA ALA A 275 3.94 -2.61 -11.52
C ALA A 275 3.44 -3.94 -10.97
N VAL A 276 3.89 -5.04 -11.55
CA VAL A 276 3.57 -6.40 -11.09
C VAL A 276 4.87 -7.17 -10.90
N SER A 277 5.01 -7.83 -9.74
CA SER A 277 6.09 -8.77 -9.43
C SER A 277 5.49 -10.12 -9.07
N ILE A 278 5.95 -11.20 -9.67
CA ILE A 278 5.34 -12.53 -9.58
C ILE A 278 6.36 -13.55 -9.09
N GLY A 279 6.06 -14.21 -7.99
CA GLY A 279 6.88 -15.31 -7.48
C GLY A 279 8.33 -14.88 -7.24
N ALA A 280 9.26 -15.56 -7.87
CA ALA A 280 10.71 -15.31 -7.75
C ALA A 280 11.17 -13.93 -8.29
N GLU A 281 10.32 -13.16 -8.94
CA GLU A 281 10.63 -11.76 -9.34
C GLU A 281 10.64 -10.82 -8.14
N ASN A 282 10.04 -11.23 -7.02
CA ASN A 282 10.02 -10.40 -5.82
C ASN A 282 11.44 -10.21 -5.27
N PRO A 283 11.82 -8.96 -4.92
CA PRO A 283 13.18 -8.63 -4.47
C PRO A 283 13.53 -9.19 -3.09
N LEU A 284 12.51 -9.66 -2.35
CA LEU A 284 12.65 -10.28 -1.04
C LEU A 284 12.19 -11.72 -1.12
N ASP A 285 13.07 -12.66 -0.80
CA ASP A 285 12.84 -14.11 -0.87
C ASP A 285 11.59 -14.54 -0.07
N THR A 286 11.29 -13.86 1.03
CA THR A 286 10.09 -14.09 1.83
C THR A 286 8.80 -13.99 1.01
N PHE A 287 8.79 -13.17 -0.05
CA PHE A 287 7.64 -12.99 -0.94
C PHE A 287 7.73 -13.79 -2.23
N ALA A 288 8.72 -14.70 -2.38
CA ALA A 288 8.92 -15.48 -3.60
C ALA A 288 7.77 -16.45 -3.94
N SER A 289 6.84 -16.70 -3.02
CA SER A 289 5.62 -17.50 -3.26
C SER A 289 4.37 -16.63 -3.46
N THR A 290 4.54 -15.30 -3.55
CA THR A 290 3.45 -14.33 -3.68
C THR A 290 3.57 -13.52 -4.95
N SER A 291 2.50 -12.80 -5.28
CA SER A 291 2.56 -11.70 -6.25
C SER A 291 2.25 -10.38 -5.57
N VAL A 292 2.96 -9.36 -6.02
CA VAL A 292 2.79 -7.96 -5.57
C VAL A 292 2.38 -7.13 -6.78
N VAL A 293 1.28 -6.40 -6.63
CA VAL A 293 0.80 -5.45 -7.64
C VAL A 293 0.80 -4.08 -6.99
N ALA A 294 1.53 -3.13 -7.55
CA ALA A 294 1.75 -1.81 -6.95
C ALA A 294 1.51 -0.67 -7.95
N THR A 295 1.13 0.48 -7.45
CA THR A 295 1.00 1.72 -8.21
C THR A 295 1.31 2.92 -7.33
N ASN A 296 1.56 4.07 -7.96
CA ASN A 296 1.74 5.34 -7.26
C ASN A 296 0.43 6.11 -7.17
N TYR A 297 0.30 6.90 -6.12
CA TYR A 297 -0.69 7.95 -6.00
C TYR A 297 0.00 9.25 -5.60
N VAL A 298 -0.65 10.39 -5.83
CA VAL A 298 -0.08 11.71 -5.57
C VAL A 298 -0.90 12.41 -4.48
N ALA A 299 -0.24 12.94 -3.49
CA ALA A 299 -0.84 13.78 -2.45
C ALA A 299 0.03 15.04 -2.27
N GLU A 300 -0.57 16.22 -2.42
CA GLU A 300 0.13 17.53 -2.33
C GLU A 300 1.40 17.60 -3.21
N GLY A 301 1.35 16.99 -4.39
CA GLY A 301 2.47 16.95 -5.33
C GLY A 301 3.59 15.97 -4.95
N VAL A 302 3.39 15.12 -3.94
CA VAL A 302 4.34 14.07 -3.53
C VAL A 302 3.80 12.71 -3.93
N GLU A 303 4.65 11.90 -4.55
CA GLU A 303 4.30 10.52 -4.87
C GLU A 303 4.42 9.63 -3.63
N ALA A 304 3.38 8.82 -3.40
CA ALA A 304 3.37 7.74 -2.44
C ALA A 304 2.85 6.46 -3.10
N ARG A 305 3.01 5.32 -2.45
CA ARG A 305 2.75 4.02 -3.05
C ARG A 305 1.61 3.29 -2.37
N MET A 306 0.91 2.51 -3.18
CA MET A 306 -0.02 1.51 -2.70
C MET A 306 0.22 0.19 -3.41
N ALA A 307 -0.03 -0.91 -2.71
CA ALA A 307 0.12 -2.24 -3.27
C ALA A 307 -0.90 -3.22 -2.71
N VAL A 308 -1.01 -4.31 -3.45
CA VAL A 308 -1.76 -5.50 -3.06
C VAL A 308 -0.82 -6.70 -3.12
N VAL A 309 -0.83 -7.53 -2.07
CA VAL A 309 -0.04 -8.76 -1.97
C VAL A 309 -0.98 -9.94 -1.81
N GLY A 310 -0.75 -10.99 -2.58
CA GLY A 310 -1.50 -12.23 -2.52
C GLY A 310 -0.74 -13.40 -3.12
N PRO A 311 -1.34 -14.59 -3.22
CA PRO A 311 -0.72 -15.73 -3.88
C PRO A 311 -0.46 -15.43 -5.36
N THR A 312 0.47 -16.16 -6.00
CA THR A 312 0.73 -16.00 -7.44
C THR A 312 -0.53 -16.24 -8.29
N ARG A 313 -1.46 -17.04 -7.80
CA ARG A 313 -2.79 -17.25 -8.38
C ARG A 313 -3.74 -16.13 -8.00
N MET A 314 -3.61 -14.96 -8.57
CA MET A 314 -4.56 -13.85 -8.38
C MET A 314 -5.22 -13.41 -9.69
N ASP A 315 -6.37 -12.74 -9.59
CA ASP A 315 -7.00 -12.06 -10.72
C ASP A 315 -6.26 -10.74 -11.00
N TYR A 316 -5.19 -10.84 -11.79
CA TYR A 316 -4.35 -9.69 -12.15
C TYR A 316 -5.14 -8.57 -12.83
N PRO A 317 -5.98 -8.83 -13.86
CA PRO A 317 -6.76 -7.77 -14.52
C PRO A 317 -7.63 -6.98 -13.55
N THR A 318 -8.38 -7.66 -12.69
CA THR A 318 -9.25 -7.01 -11.68
C THR A 318 -8.42 -6.26 -10.64
N THR A 319 -7.32 -6.85 -10.16
CA THR A 319 -6.43 -6.23 -9.17
C THR A 319 -5.77 -4.96 -9.72
N MET A 320 -5.25 -5.01 -10.95
CA MET A 320 -4.64 -3.85 -11.61
C MET A 320 -5.67 -2.73 -11.85
N ALA A 321 -6.90 -3.10 -12.26
CA ALA A 321 -7.98 -2.14 -12.47
C ALA A 321 -8.39 -1.44 -11.17
N ALA A 322 -8.52 -2.21 -10.08
CA ALA A 322 -8.86 -1.69 -8.76
C ALA A 322 -7.79 -0.72 -8.25
N LEU A 323 -6.51 -1.13 -8.29
CA LEU A 323 -5.39 -0.29 -7.88
C LEU A 323 -5.33 1.02 -8.65
N ARG A 324 -5.38 0.97 -9.99
CA ARG A 324 -5.35 2.18 -10.85
C ARG A 324 -6.52 3.13 -10.56
N ALA A 325 -7.72 2.58 -10.39
CA ALA A 325 -8.91 3.39 -10.13
C ALA A 325 -8.85 4.06 -8.75
N VAL A 326 -8.48 3.30 -7.72
CA VAL A 326 -8.37 3.80 -6.34
C VAL A 326 -7.23 4.80 -6.20
N ALA A 327 -6.06 4.55 -6.83
CA ALA A 327 -4.94 5.49 -6.85
C ALA A 327 -5.34 6.85 -7.45
N LYS A 328 -6.06 6.82 -8.58
CA LYS A 328 -6.57 8.04 -9.19
C LYS A 328 -7.53 8.79 -8.28
N TYR A 329 -8.43 8.06 -7.60
CA TYR A 329 -9.45 8.68 -6.75
C TYR A 329 -8.85 9.28 -5.48
N ILE A 330 -7.94 8.55 -4.81
CA ILE A 330 -7.23 9.06 -3.62
C ILE A 330 -6.35 10.27 -3.97
N SER A 331 -5.70 10.26 -5.14
CA SER A 331 -4.93 11.42 -5.62
C SER A 331 -5.81 12.65 -5.81
N THR A 332 -7.06 12.48 -6.26
CA THR A 332 -7.99 13.62 -6.35
C THR A 332 -8.35 14.15 -4.98
N ILE A 333 -8.76 13.28 -4.05
CA ILE A 333 -9.18 13.68 -2.69
C ILE A 333 -8.05 14.38 -1.91
N LEU A 334 -6.82 13.91 -2.03
CA LEU A 334 -5.69 14.45 -1.27
C LEU A 334 -5.04 15.68 -1.93
N ASN A 335 -5.54 16.14 -3.08
CA ASN A 335 -5.08 17.37 -3.74
C ASN A 335 -6.19 18.45 -3.84
N ASP A 336 -7.44 18.12 -3.46
CA ASP A 336 -8.56 19.07 -3.31
C ASP A 336 -8.56 19.68 -1.91
#